data_234f090d8c1ef5376c6dcc845d11c159
#
_entry.id   234f090d8c1ef5376c6dcc845d11c159
#
_cell.length_a   1.000
_cell.length_b   1.000
_cell.length_c   1.000
_cell.angle_alpha   90.00
_cell.angle_beta   90.00
_cell.angle_gamma   90.00
#
_symmetry.space_group_name_H-M   'P 1'
#
loop_
_entity.id
_entity.type
_entity.pdbx_description
1 polymer ?
#
loop_
_entity_poly.entity_id
_entity_poly.type
_entity_poly.pdbx_seq_one_letter_code
_entity_poly.pdbx_strand_id
1 'polypeptide(L)'
;MNLLKKGIAECLGTLVLVFIACGVGALFGGSNLVATALAFGLSVVAMAYSIGKISGCHINPAVSVAMLINKRITLKEFIVYIVSQFIGAILGAALLYVVFKQFTFKGSEIINVTGLGTNSFGVVDGSGITLLGAIILETVLTFIFCYTVLGATSEEKNSSVAGLVIGFALTVVHLLGITFTGTSVNPARSFGPALVTAISGNGTDALAQSWLFIVAPILGAVIAGLVFKFLNTVKEGKK
;
A
#
# COMPACT_ATOMS: atom_id res chain seq x y z
N MET A 1 -2.53 -24.56 -1.01
CA MET A 1 -1.08 -24.22 -0.95
C MET A 1 -0.67 -24.04 0.50
N ASN A 2 0.60 -24.36 0.85
CA ASN A 2 1.11 -24.26 2.23
C ASN A 2 1.09 -22.79 2.69
N LEU A 3 0.64 -22.54 3.93
CA LEU A 3 0.51 -21.21 4.53
C LEU A 3 1.85 -20.48 4.60
N LEU A 4 2.96 -21.18 4.87
CA LEU A 4 4.31 -20.61 4.84
C LEU A 4 4.66 -20.04 3.46
N LYS A 5 4.36 -20.75 2.36
CA LYS A 5 4.63 -20.27 1.01
C LYS A 5 3.82 -19.02 0.69
N LYS A 6 2.56 -18.95 1.14
CA LYS A 6 1.72 -17.76 1.01
C LYS A 6 2.31 -16.58 1.78
N GLY A 7 2.75 -16.80 3.02
CA GLY A 7 3.41 -15.75 3.82
C GLY A 7 4.70 -15.24 3.18
N ILE A 8 5.57 -16.13 2.69
CA ILE A 8 6.79 -15.73 1.97
C ILE A 8 6.45 -14.90 0.72
N ALA A 9 5.42 -15.27 -0.05
CA ALA A 9 4.98 -14.52 -1.21
C ALA A 9 4.50 -13.11 -0.84
N GLU A 10 3.68 -12.98 0.21
CA GLU A 10 3.23 -11.67 0.71
C GLU A 10 4.39 -10.80 1.22
N CYS A 11 5.35 -11.40 1.94
CA CYS A 11 6.56 -10.71 2.39
C CYS A 11 7.38 -10.20 1.20
N LEU A 12 7.65 -11.07 0.23
CA LEU A 12 8.43 -10.71 -0.97
C LEU A 12 7.73 -9.61 -1.79
N GLY A 13 6.42 -9.77 -2.02
CA GLY A 13 5.66 -8.78 -2.79
C GLY A 13 5.61 -7.41 -2.11
N THR A 14 5.43 -7.38 -0.78
CA THR A 14 5.44 -6.12 -0.02
C THR A 14 6.84 -5.50 0.04
N LEU A 15 7.89 -6.32 0.15
CA LEU A 15 9.27 -5.86 0.04
C LEU A 15 9.51 -5.16 -1.29
N VAL A 16 9.12 -5.79 -2.41
CA VAL A 16 9.30 -5.21 -3.75
C VAL A 16 8.50 -3.91 -3.90
N LEU A 17 7.24 -3.90 -3.44
CA LEU A 17 6.40 -2.70 -3.47
C LEU A 17 7.09 -1.53 -2.75
N VAL A 18 7.56 -1.74 -1.52
CA VAL A 18 8.19 -0.68 -0.72
C VAL A 18 9.55 -0.29 -1.31
N PHE A 19 10.39 -1.25 -1.66
CA PHE A 19 11.72 -0.97 -2.20
C PHE A 19 11.65 -0.12 -3.48
N ILE A 20 10.79 -0.52 -4.44
CA ILE A 20 10.68 0.19 -5.73
C ILE A 20 9.86 1.47 -5.58
N ALA A 21 8.61 1.37 -5.11
CA ALA A 21 7.69 2.50 -5.19
C ALA A 21 8.01 3.59 -4.17
N CYS A 22 8.33 3.22 -2.92
CA CYS A 22 8.78 4.21 -1.95
C CYS A 22 10.17 4.75 -2.30
N GLY A 23 11.02 3.95 -2.96
CA GLY A 23 12.30 4.40 -3.49
C GLY A 23 12.14 5.49 -4.54
N VAL A 24 11.27 5.29 -5.52
CA VAL A 24 10.94 6.32 -6.53
C VAL A 24 10.34 7.56 -5.87
N GLY A 25 9.42 7.38 -4.90
CA GLY A 25 8.84 8.46 -4.13
C GLY A 25 9.88 9.28 -3.35
N ALA A 26 10.87 8.61 -2.76
CA ALA A 26 11.94 9.27 -2.03
C ALA A 26 12.92 10.04 -2.96
N LEU A 27 13.20 9.49 -4.15
CA LEU A 27 14.10 10.11 -5.12
C LEU A 27 13.50 11.37 -5.75
N PHE A 28 12.23 11.34 -6.08
CA PHE A 28 11.58 12.43 -6.79
C PHE A 28 10.75 13.35 -5.88
N GLY A 29 10.43 12.92 -4.66
CA GLY A 29 9.51 13.64 -3.78
C GLY A 29 8.19 13.94 -4.49
N GLY A 30 7.69 15.16 -4.35
CA GLY A 30 6.53 15.64 -5.11
C GLY A 30 6.85 16.14 -6.52
N SER A 31 8.14 16.19 -6.93
CA SER A 31 8.54 16.79 -8.22
C SER A 31 8.13 15.98 -9.45
N ASN A 32 7.97 14.66 -9.32
CA ASN A 32 7.50 13.80 -10.40
C ASN A 32 6.40 12.85 -9.90
N LEU A 33 5.23 13.43 -9.69
CA LEU A 33 4.03 12.74 -9.20
C LEU A 33 3.64 11.55 -10.09
N VAL A 34 3.71 11.72 -11.41
CA VAL A 34 3.32 10.67 -12.37
C VAL A 34 4.27 9.46 -12.27
N ALA A 35 5.59 9.70 -12.22
CA ALA A 35 6.55 8.61 -12.08
C ALA A 35 6.34 7.84 -10.76
N THR A 36 6.10 8.56 -9.66
CA THR A 36 5.84 7.95 -8.36
C THR A 36 4.54 7.13 -8.38
N ALA A 37 3.45 7.68 -8.91
CA ALA A 37 2.18 6.98 -9.01
C ALA A 37 2.28 5.71 -9.88
N LEU A 38 2.97 5.79 -11.01
CA LEU A 38 3.24 4.64 -11.88
C LEU A 38 4.11 3.59 -11.18
N ALA A 39 5.12 3.98 -10.42
CA ALA A 39 5.96 3.03 -9.68
C ALA A 39 5.15 2.19 -8.70
N PHE A 40 4.19 2.80 -7.98
CA PHE A 40 3.27 2.06 -7.10
C PHE A 40 2.40 1.08 -7.89
N GLY A 41 1.73 1.55 -8.93
CA GLY A 41 0.84 0.69 -9.73
C GLY A 41 1.57 -0.43 -10.45
N LEU A 42 2.69 -0.14 -11.12
CA LEU A 42 3.47 -1.13 -11.86
C LEU A 42 4.14 -2.15 -10.95
N SER A 43 4.54 -1.79 -9.73
CA SER A 43 5.02 -2.74 -8.73
C SER A 43 3.94 -3.77 -8.37
N VAL A 44 2.68 -3.31 -8.22
CA VAL A 44 1.55 -4.23 -8.00
C VAL A 44 1.30 -5.10 -9.23
N VAL A 45 1.32 -4.55 -10.44
CA VAL A 45 1.19 -5.36 -11.68
C VAL A 45 2.24 -6.46 -11.70
N ALA A 46 3.52 -6.11 -11.52
CA ALA A 46 4.61 -7.06 -11.54
C ALA A 46 4.43 -8.18 -10.50
N MET A 47 4.05 -7.81 -9.27
CA MET A 47 3.86 -8.81 -8.21
C MET A 47 2.58 -9.62 -8.40
N ALA A 48 1.49 -9.04 -8.89
CA ALA A 48 0.26 -9.77 -9.15
C ALA A 48 0.48 -10.93 -10.14
N TYR A 49 1.23 -10.71 -11.20
CA TYR A 49 1.56 -11.78 -12.17
C TYR A 49 2.67 -12.73 -11.68
N SER A 50 3.51 -12.33 -10.73
CA SER A 50 4.58 -13.17 -10.20
C SER A 50 4.10 -14.10 -9.08
N ILE A 51 3.39 -13.55 -8.08
CA ILE A 51 3.02 -14.27 -6.86
C ILE A 51 1.50 -14.43 -6.68
N GLY A 52 0.68 -13.86 -7.56
CA GLY A 52 -0.78 -13.88 -7.42
C GLY A 52 -1.37 -15.29 -7.30
N LYS A 53 -0.87 -16.24 -8.08
CA LYS A 53 -1.29 -17.66 -8.00
C LYS A 53 -0.83 -18.38 -6.72
N ILE A 54 0.06 -17.75 -5.92
CA ILE A 54 0.59 -18.33 -4.67
C ILE A 54 -0.26 -17.84 -3.48
N SER A 55 -0.40 -16.51 -3.32
CA SER A 55 -1.06 -15.89 -2.18
C SER A 55 -2.31 -15.06 -2.53
N GLY A 56 -2.53 -14.76 -3.79
CA GLY A 56 -3.49 -13.75 -4.24
C GLY A 56 -2.89 -12.36 -4.34
N CYS A 57 -1.60 -12.19 -3.94
CA CYS A 57 -0.86 -10.93 -4.00
C CYS A 57 -1.61 -9.77 -3.35
N HIS A 58 -1.96 -9.92 -2.08
CA HIS A 58 -2.59 -8.81 -1.33
C HIS A 58 -1.60 -7.69 -1.08
N ILE A 59 -0.40 -8.02 -0.58
CA ILE A 59 0.73 -7.13 -0.27
C ILE A 59 0.34 -5.83 0.45
N ASN A 60 -0.82 -5.88 1.13
CA ASN A 60 -1.48 -4.75 1.76
C ASN A 60 -2.45 -5.25 2.86
N PRO A 61 -2.27 -4.83 4.13
CA PRO A 61 -3.20 -5.15 5.21
C PRO A 61 -4.65 -4.73 4.94
N ALA A 62 -4.88 -3.56 4.34
CA ALA A 62 -6.23 -3.09 4.03
C ALA A 62 -6.94 -3.99 3.00
N VAL A 63 -6.23 -4.40 1.95
CA VAL A 63 -6.74 -5.40 0.98
C VAL A 63 -7.06 -6.71 1.70
N SER A 64 -6.19 -7.18 2.59
CA SER A 64 -6.41 -8.42 3.34
C SER A 64 -7.65 -8.34 4.23
N VAL A 65 -7.95 -7.18 4.83
CA VAL A 65 -9.20 -6.94 5.57
C VAL A 65 -10.43 -7.05 4.66
N ALA A 66 -10.42 -6.38 3.51
CA ALA A 66 -11.53 -6.43 2.56
C ALA A 66 -11.80 -7.86 2.06
N MET A 67 -10.73 -8.64 1.80
CA MET A 67 -10.82 -10.04 1.40
C MET A 67 -11.35 -10.94 2.52
N LEU A 68 -10.95 -10.70 3.77
CA LEU A 68 -11.45 -11.45 4.93
C LEU A 68 -12.96 -11.21 5.14
N ILE A 69 -13.44 -9.96 5.05
CA ILE A 69 -14.86 -9.60 5.17
C ILE A 69 -15.70 -10.33 4.12
N ASN A 70 -15.15 -10.48 2.91
CA ASN A 70 -15.80 -11.18 1.80
C ASN A 70 -15.52 -12.71 1.80
N LYS A 71 -14.93 -13.25 2.88
CA LYS A 71 -14.65 -14.67 3.07
C LYS A 71 -13.78 -15.30 1.97
N ARG A 72 -12.93 -14.49 1.32
CA ARG A 72 -12.02 -14.94 0.26
C ARG A 72 -10.69 -15.49 0.81
N ILE A 73 -10.38 -15.19 2.08
CA ILE A 73 -9.29 -15.78 2.84
C ILE A 73 -9.78 -16.21 4.21
N THR A 74 -9.09 -17.16 4.81
CA THR A 74 -9.33 -17.62 6.19
C THR A 74 -8.68 -16.67 7.20
N LEU A 75 -9.14 -16.70 8.45
CA LEU A 75 -8.51 -15.93 9.53
C LEU A 75 -7.03 -16.30 9.73
N LYS A 76 -6.67 -17.58 9.55
CA LYS A 76 -5.26 -18.02 9.64
C LYS A 76 -4.41 -17.41 8.53
N GLU A 77 -4.89 -17.37 7.30
CA GLU A 77 -4.22 -16.70 6.18
C GLU A 77 -4.10 -15.21 6.45
N PHE A 78 -5.16 -14.57 6.91
CA PHE A 78 -5.16 -13.15 7.24
C PHE A 78 -4.04 -12.80 8.23
N ILE A 79 -3.92 -13.51 9.35
CA ILE A 79 -2.88 -13.25 10.36
C ILE A 79 -1.48 -13.41 9.75
N VAL A 80 -1.24 -14.48 8.99
CA VAL A 80 0.05 -14.72 8.34
C VAL A 80 0.35 -13.62 7.33
N TYR A 81 -0.64 -13.18 6.54
CA TYR A 81 -0.46 -12.11 5.55
C TYR A 81 -0.08 -10.80 6.23
N ILE A 82 -0.81 -10.37 7.26
CA ILE A 82 -0.50 -9.13 7.98
C ILE A 82 0.94 -9.14 8.50
N VAL A 83 1.34 -10.19 9.21
CA VAL A 83 2.71 -10.30 9.74
C VAL A 83 3.75 -10.27 8.62
N SER A 84 3.52 -11.04 7.57
CA SER A 84 4.44 -11.13 6.43
C SER A 84 4.56 -9.80 5.67
N GLN A 85 3.45 -9.08 5.49
CA GLN A 85 3.42 -7.78 4.83
C GLN A 85 4.19 -6.73 5.62
N PHE A 86 4.03 -6.66 6.94
CA PHE A 86 4.82 -5.73 7.77
C PHE A 86 6.31 -6.07 7.74
N ILE A 87 6.68 -7.36 7.84
CA ILE A 87 8.08 -7.79 7.71
C ILE A 87 8.63 -7.40 6.33
N GLY A 88 7.91 -7.69 5.25
CA GLY A 88 8.31 -7.32 3.90
C GLY A 88 8.51 -5.82 3.72
N ALA A 89 7.61 -5.00 4.27
CA ALA A 89 7.71 -3.54 4.22
C ALA A 89 8.96 -3.02 4.95
N ILE A 90 9.25 -3.55 6.13
CA ILE A 90 10.45 -3.19 6.92
C ILE A 90 11.71 -3.59 6.16
N LEU A 91 11.77 -4.81 5.63
CA LEU A 91 12.92 -5.29 4.85
C LEU A 91 13.12 -4.46 3.58
N GLY A 92 12.05 -4.13 2.84
CA GLY A 92 12.11 -3.29 1.66
C GLY A 92 12.65 -1.90 1.96
N ALA A 93 12.17 -1.27 3.04
CA ALA A 93 12.65 0.03 3.49
C ALA A 93 14.11 -0.01 3.98
N ALA A 94 14.50 -1.07 4.70
CA ALA A 94 15.88 -1.24 5.17
C ALA A 94 16.85 -1.42 4.00
N LEU A 95 16.51 -2.24 3.00
CA LEU A 95 17.31 -2.39 1.78
C LEU A 95 17.42 -1.06 1.02
N LEU A 96 16.32 -0.32 0.89
CA LEU A 96 16.30 0.99 0.27
C LEU A 96 17.23 1.96 1.00
N TYR A 97 17.16 2.00 2.32
CA TYR A 97 18.06 2.82 3.15
C TYR A 97 19.53 2.48 2.91
N VAL A 98 19.87 1.17 2.89
CA VAL A 98 21.26 0.73 2.61
C VAL A 98 21.71 1.19 1.23
N VAL A 99 20.89 1.03 0.20
CA VAL A 99 21.21 1.48 -1.18
C VAL A 99 21.46 2.98 -1.21
N PHE A 100 20.57 3.76 -0.59
CA PHE A 100 20.70 5.21 -0.58
C PHE A 100 21.96 5.70 0.18
N LYS A 101 22.39 5.00 1.22
CA LYS A 101 23.64 5.32 1.93
C LYS A 101 24.90 5.07 1.08
N GLN A 102 24.81 4.28 0.01
CA GLN A 102 25.92 4.04 -0.92
C GLN A 102 25.88 4.99 -2.13
N PHE A 103 24.89 5.85 -2.22
CA PHE A 103 24.68 6.72 -3.38
C PHE A 103 25.17 8.13 -3.12
N THR A 104 26.02 8.65 -4.01
CA THR A 104 26.53 10.03 -3.96
C THR A 104 26.20 10.74 -5.27
N PHE A 105 25.50 11.85 -5.22
CA PHE A 105 25.21 12.68 -6.38
C PHE A 105 26.29 13.74 -6.54
N LYS A 106 26.93 13.81 -7.73
CA LYS A 106 27.97 14.79 -8.00
C LYS A 106 27.36 16.19 -8.10
N GLY A 107 27.66 17.07 -7.15
CA GLY A 107 27.34 18.51 -7.23
C GLY A 107 26.04 18.96 -6.53
N SER A 108 25.34 18.09 -5.86
CA SER A 108 24.30 18.46 -4.89
C SER A 108 24.56 17.75 -3.56
N GLU A 109 24.17 18.42 -2.47
CA GLU A 109 24.04 17.70 -1.19
C GLU A 109 23.33 16.38 -1.44
N ILE A 110 23.81 15.32 -0.78
CA ILE A 110 23.17 14.01 -0.75
C ILE A 110 21.67 14.26 -0.78
N ILE A 111 20.97 13.73 -1.79
CA ILE A 111 19.51 13.73 -1.79
C ILE A 111 19.15 13.34 -0.37
N ASN A 112 18.49 14.24 0.33
CA ASN A 112 18.26 14.07 1.76
C ASN A 112 17.24 12.93 1.89
N VAL A 113 17.76 11.70 1.94
CA VAL A 113 17.02 10.44 1.90
C VAL A 113 16.34 10.21 3.24
N THR A 114 15.98 11.31 3.88
CA THR A 114 15.45 11.31 5.23
C THR A 114 14.09 10.65 5.33
N GLY A 115 13.30 10.66 4.26
CA GLY A 115 11.92 10.23 4.35
C GLY A 115 11.57 8.84 3.81
N LEU A 116 12.45 8.14 3.09
CA LEU A 116 12.22 6.83 2.46
C LEU A 116 10.82 6.64 1.81
N GLY A 117 10.24 7.72 1.28
CA GLY A 117 8.87 7.72 0.77
C GLY A 117 7.79 7.56 1.86
N THR A 118 8.03 8.05 3.06
CA THR A 118 7.09 8.04 4.18
C THR A 118 5.84 8.87 3.90
N ASN A 119 4.76 8.52 4.59
CA ASN A 119 3.52 9.29 4.59
C ASN A 119 3.51 10.28 5.75
N SER A 120 2.84 11.42 5.55
CA SER A 120 2.67 12.43 6.57
C SER A 120 1.37 13.22 6.37
N PHE A 121 0.95 13.91 7.44
CA PHE A 121 -0.10 14.92 7.40
C PHE A 121 0.29 16.08 8.30
N GLY A 122 -0.37 17.20 8.14
CA GLY A 122 -0.13 18.42 8.91
C GLY A 122 -0.10 19.64 7.99
N VAL A 123 -0.32 20.81 8.58
CA VAL A 123 -0.22 22.08 7.87
C VAL A 123 1.03 22.78 8.40
N VAL A 124 2.00 23.02 7.52
CA VAL A 124 3.24 23.73 7.83
C VAL A 124 3.30 24.95 6.92
N ASP A 125 3.53 26.13 7.48
CA ASP A 125 3.61 27.39 6.75
C ASP A 125 2.41 27.66 5.81
N GLY A 126 1.20 27.25 6.26
CA GLY A 126 -0.04 27.43 5.51
C GLY A 126 -0.26 26.41 4.37
N SER A 127 0.64 25.44 4.20
CA SER A 127 0.53 24.37 3.20
C SER A 127 0.43 23.00 3.83
N GLY A 128 -0.37 22.11 3.23
CA GLY A 128 -0.53 20.74 3.71
C GLY A 128 -1.99 20.35 3.90
N ILE A 129 -2.20 19.20 4.55
CA ILE A 129 -3.52 18.65 4.80
C ILE A 129 -3.78 18.50 6.31
N THR A 130 -4.96 18.92 6.76
CA THR A 130 -5.37 18.74 8.15
C THR A 130 -5.56 17.27 8.50
N LEU A 131 -5.56 16.95 9.80
CA LEU A 131 -5.85 15.61 10.29
C LEU A 131 -7.17 15.05 9.73
N LEU A 132 -8.25 15.83 9.79
CA LEU A 132 -9.54 15.41 9.26
C LEU A 132 -9.49 15.18 7.74
N GLY A 133 -8.84 16.08 7.01
CA GLY A 133 -8.64 15.93 5.56
C GLY A 133 -7.88 14.64 5.22
N ALA A 134 -6.82 14.33 5.95
CA ALA A 134 -6.02 13.13 5.76
C ALA A 134 -6.82 11.85 6.05
N ILE A 135 -7.62 11.83 7.14
CA ILE A 135 -8.50 10.69 7.45
C ILE A 135 -9.51 10.46 6.32
N ILE A 136 -10.18 11.51 5.87
CA ILE A 136 -11.18 11.41 4.78
C ILE A 136 -10.50 10.92 3.50
N LEU A 137 -9.39 11.55 3.11
CA LEU A 137 -8.68 11.21 1.89
C LEU A 137 -8.24 9.75 1.87
N GLU A 138 -7.50 9.31 2.90
CA GLU A 138 -6.97 7.94 2.97
C GLU A 138 -8.10 6.90 3.04
N THR A 139 -9.20 7.21 3.75
CA THR A 139 -10.37 6.32 3.81
C THR A 139 -11.01 6.17 2.42
N VAL A 140 -11.24 7.28 1.70
CA VAL A 140 -11.88 7.26 0.39
C VAL A 140 -10.98 6.61 -0.66
N LEU A 141 -9.68 6.94 -0.69
CA LEU A 141 -8.75 6.34 -1.63
C LEU A 141 -8.60 4.82 -1.41
N THR A 142 -8.56 4.41 -0.14
CA THR A 142 -8.50 2.96 0.18
C THR A 142 -9.81 2.26 -0.14
N PHE A 143 -10.96 2.91 0.08
CA PHE A 143 -12.25 2.38 -0.35
C PHE A 143 -12.26 2.11 -1.86
N ILE A 144 -11.87 3.10 -2.68
CA ILE A 144 -11.83 2.97 -4.14
C ILE A 144 -10.90 1.83 -4.54
N PHE A 145 -9.70 1.78 -3.97
CA PHE A 145 -8.73 0.76 -4.28
C PHE A 145 -9.22 -0.64 -3.91
N CYS A 146 -9.65 -0.87 -2.67
CA CYS A 146 -10.11 -2.17 -2.20
C CYS A 146 -11.39 -2.63 -2.91
N TYR A 147 -12.30 -1.71 -3.24
CA TYR A 147 -13.50 -2.02 -4.01
C TYR A 147 -13.14 -2.51 -5.41
N THR A 148 -12.18 -1.85 -6.07
CA THR A 148 -11.66 -2.27 -7.37
C THR A 148 -10.99 -3.65 -7.29
N VAL A 149 -10.18 -3.90 -6.24
CA VAL A 149 -9.57 -5.22 -6.03
C VAL A 149 -10.64 -6.31 -5.91
N LEU A 150 -11.67 -6.08 -5.10
CA LEU A 150 -12.78 -7.02 -4.92
C LEU A 150 -13.52 -7.29 -6.24
N GLY A 151 -13.76 -6.24 -7.03
CA GLY A 151 -14.42 -6.36 -8.34
C GLY A 151 -13.58 -7.08 -9.36
N ALA A 152 -12.31 -6.68 -9.53
CA ALA A 152 -11.40 -7.27 -10.51
C ALA A 152 -11.14 -8.77 -10.26
N THR A 153 -11.25 -9.21 -9.00
CA THR A 153 -11.03 -10.61 -8.61
C THR A 153 -12.32 -11.39 -8.34
N SER A 154 -13.49 -10.84 -8.68
CA SER A 154 -14.79 -11.48 -8.40
C SER A 154 -15.14 -12.61 -9.34
N GLU A 155 -14.67 -12.56 -10.57
CA GLU A 155 -15.00 -13.53 -11.62
C GLU A 155 -13.73 -14.12 -12.25
N GLU A 156 -13.72 -15.42 -12.48
CA GLU A 156 -12.58 -16.12 -13.05
C GLU A 156 -12.20 -15.62 -14.45
N LYS A 157 -13.20 -15.24 -15.26
CA LYS A 157 -12.98 -14.66 -16.61
C LYS A 157 -12.12 -13.39 -16.59
N ASN A 158 -12.08 -12.66 -15.48
CA ASN A 158 -11.30 -11.43 -15.33
C ASN A 158 -9.88 -11.70 -14.78
N SER A 159 -9.56 -12.94 -14.41
CA SER A 159 -8.30 -13.28 -13.74
C SER A 159 -7.05 -12.90 -14.53
N SER A 160 -7.11 -12.98 -15.86
CA SER A 160 -5.98 -12.66 -16.75
C SER A 160 -5.61 -11.18 -16.76
N VAL A 161 -6.56 -10.28 -16.49
CA VAL A 161 -6.34 -8.82 -16.51
C VAL A 161 -6.43 -8.19 -15.11
N ALA A 162 -6.81 -8.96 -14.09
CA ALA A 162 -7.02 -8.44 -12.74
C ALA A 162 -5.79 -7.70 -12.20
N GLY A 163 -4.59 -8.23 -12.42
CA GLY A 163 -3.35 -7.58 -12.00
C GLY A 163 -3.14 -6.21 -12.62
N LEU A 164 -3.46 -6.04 -13.90
CA LEU A 164 -3.39 -4.75 -14.61
C LEU A 164 -4.41 -3.76 -14.02
N VAL A 165 -5.68 -4.19 -13.88
CA VAL A 165 -6.75 -3.34 -13.33
C VAL A 165 -6.40 -2.87 -11.92
N ILE A 166 -5.91 -3.76 -11.06
CA ILE A 166 -5.52 -3.44 -9.69
C ILE A 166 -4.33 -2.47 -9.65
N GLY A 167 -3.31 -2.71 -10.49
CA GLY A 167 -2.17 -1.81 -10.57
C GLY A 167 -2.54 -0.42 -11.07
N PHE A 168 -3.37 -0.31 -12.11
CA PHE A 168 -3.87 0.98 -12.56
C PHE A 168 -4.77 1.67 -11.53
N ALA A 169 -5.59 0.93 -10.79
CA ALA A 169 -6.36 1.51 -9.69
C ALA A 169 -5.44 2.11 -8.62
N LEU A 170 -4.34 1.42 -8.27
CA LEU A 170 -3.35 1.98 -7.35
C LEU A 170 -2.67 3.24 -7.93
N THR A 171 -2.34 3.24 -9.22
CA THR A 171 -1.82 4.45 -9.89
C THR A 171 -2.80 5.62 -9.79
N VAL A 172 -4.08 5.39 -10.07
CA VAL A 172 -5.12 6.44 -10.04
C VAL A 172 -5.25 7.06 -8.64
N VAL A 173 -5.31 6.27 -7.58
CA VAL A 173 -5.41 6.81 -6.22
C VAL A 173 -4.13 7.54 -5.80
N HIS A 174 -2.97 7.12 -6.29
CA HIS A 174 -1.70 7.82 -6.06
C HIS A 174 -1.60 9.14 -6.81
N LEU A 175 -2.13 9.23 -8.04
CA LEU A 175 -2.16 10.50 -8.79
C LEU A 175 -2.88 11.61 -8.04
N LEU A 176 -3.91 11.28 -7.25
CA LEU A 176 -4.59 12.27 -6.41
C LEU A 176 -3.88 12.46 -5.07
N GLY A 177 -3.57 11.37 -4.37
CA GLY A 177 -3.26 11.43 -2.95
C GLY A 177 -1.81 11.80 -2.61
N ILE A 178 -0.84 11.62 -3.54
CA ILE A 178 0.58 11.89 -3.28
C ILE A 178 0.80 13.31 -2.76
N THR A 179 0.20 14.30 -3.39
CA THR A 179 0.36 15.72 -3.04
C THR A 179 -0.09 16.02 -1.60
N PHE A 180 -1.02 15.25 -1.06
CA PHE A 180 -1.63 15.54 0.25
C PHE A 180 -0.98 14.78 1.39
N THR A 181 -0.81 13.46 1.24
CA THR A 181 -0.36 12.56 2.30
C THR A 181 0.82 11.68 1.89
N GLY A 182 1.26 11.77 0.64
CA GLY A 182 2.15 10.78 0.03
C GLY A 182 1.42 9.48 -0.34
N THR A 183 0.12 9.41 -0.21
CA THR A 183 -0.78 8.27 -0.42
C THR A 183 -0.32 7.01 0.30
N SER A 184 -1.03 6.64 1.36
CA SER A 184 -0.83 5.35 2.03
C SER A 184 -1.58 4.23 1.33
N VAL A 185 -2.89 4.21 1.54
CA VAL A 185 -3.85 3.14 1.20
C VAL A 185 -3.37 1.74 1.59
N ASN A 186 -2.28 1.66 2.38
CA ASN A 186 -1.60 0.42 2.75
C ASN A 186 -0.85 0.59 4.10
N PRO A 187 -1.36 0.04 5.20
CA PRO A 187 -0.73 0.15 6.51
C PRO A 187 0.74 -0.31 6.56
N ALA A 188 1.08 -1.41 5.90
CA ALA A 188 2.44 -1.95 5.90
C ALA A 188 3.40 -1.03 5.11
N ARG A 189 2.96 -0.51 3.94
CA ARG A 189 3.72 0.44 3.12
C ARG A 189 4.01 1.74 3.86
N SER A 190 3.15 2.16 4.77
CA SER A 190 3.40 3.36 5.58
C SER A 190 4.30 3.09 6.77
N PHE A 191 4.04 2.01 7.48
CA PHE A 191 4.78 1.67 8.71
C PHE A 191 6.25 1.30 8.46
N GLY A 192 6.54 0.49 7.42
CA GLY A 192 7.90 0.02 7.14
C GLY A 192 8.90 1.17 6.95
N PRO A 193 8.71 2.07 5.99
CA PRO A 193 9.55 3.25 5.81
C PRO A 193 9.60 4.16 7.05
N ALA A 194 8.47 4.39 7.72
CA ALA A 194 8.41 5.23 8.91
C ALA A 194 9.28 4.66 10.05
N LEU A 195 9.20 3.36 10.29
CA LEU A 195 10.03 2.68 11.30
C LEU A 195 11.52 2.77 10.97
N VAL A 196 11.90 2.45 9.72
CA VAL A 196 13.31 2.48 9.30
C VAL A 196 13.86 3.91 9.35
N THR A 197 13.09 4.90 8.94
CA THR A 197 13.46 6.33 9.07
C THR A 197 13.72 6.70 10.53
N ALA A 198 12.85 6.30 11.45
CA ALA A 198 13.00 6.58 12.87
C ALA A 198 14.25 5.94 13.49
N ILE A 199 14.48 4.64 13.26
CA ILE A 199 15.63 3.93 13.85
C ILE A 199 16.96 4.32 13.20
N SER A 200 16.94 4.86 11.98
CA SER A 200 18.13 5.39 11.31
C SER A 200 18.50 6.83 11.72
N GLY A 201 17.74 7.43 12.64
CA GLY A 201 17.99 8.78 13.16
C GLY A 201 17.54 9.92 12.24
N ASN A 202 16.71 9.63 11.23
CA ASN A 202 16.22 10.61 10.26
C ASN A 202 14.83 11.21 10.61
N GLY A 203 14.46 11.19 11.90
CA GLY A 203 13.22 11.77 12.43
C GLY A 203 12.17 10.71 12.78
N THR A 204 11.30 11.05 13.73
CA THR A 204 10.28 10.16 14.30
C THR A 204 8.84 10.53 13.90
N ASP A 205 8.64 11.66 13.23
CA ASP A 205 7.30 12.21 12.95
C ASP A 205 6.44 11.27 12.11
N ALA A 206 7.01 10.67 11.07
CA ALA A 206 6.30 9.71 10.23
C ALA A 206 5.86 8.47 11.03
N LEU A 207 6.69 8.00 11.98
CA LEU A 207 6.35 6.89 12.86
C LEU A 207 5.23 7.30 13.83
N ALA A 208 5.33 8.48 14.42
CA ALA A 208 4.30 9.02 15.30
C ALA A 208 2.95 9.20 14.58
N GLN A 209 2.96 9.51 13.29
CA GLN A 209 1.77 9.68 12.47
C GLN A 209 1.25 8.37 11.85
N SER A 210 1.98 7.26 11.92
CA SER A 210 1.61 5.99 11.26
C SER A 210 0.25 5.43 11.71
N TRP A 211 -0.22 5.76 12.89
CA TRP A 211 -1.54 5.34 13.35
C TRP A 211 -2.66 5.76 12.41
N LEU A 212 -2.59 6.97 11.83
CA LEU A 212 -3.58 7.44 10.84
C LEU A 212 -3.56 6.55 9.59
N PHE A 213 -2.37 6.26 9.08
CA PHE A 213 -2.13 5.45 7.89
C PHE A 213 -2.36 3.94 8.11
N ILE A 214 -2.70 3.54 9.34
CA ILE A 214 -3.24 2.23 9.68
C ILE A 214 -4.77 2.32 9.76
N VAL A 215 -5.29 3.24 10.56
CA VAL A 215 -6.73 3.32 10.89
C VAL A 215 -7.56 3.73 9.67
N ALA A 216 -7.19 4.80 8.96
CA ALA A 216 -7.97 5.30 7.84
C ALA A 216 -8.02 4.32 6.65
N PRO A 217 -6.90 3.69 6.21
CA PRO A 217 -6.97 2.62 5.21
C PRO A 217 -7.80 1.41 5.64
N ILE A 218 -7.69 0.98 6.90
CA ILE A 218 -8.53 -0.12 7.40
C ILE A 218 -10.01 0.24 7.36
N LEU A 219 -10.37 1.46 7.76
CA LEU A 219 -11.75 1.94 7.67
C LEU A 219 -12.27 1.92 6.22
N GLY A 220 -11.47 2.43 5.26
CA GLY A 220 -11.81 2.39 3.83
C GLY A 220 -12.01 0.97 3.30
N ALA A 221 -11.13 0.04 3.71
CA ALA A 221 -11.22 -1.37 3.34
C ALA A 221 -12.47 -2.07 3.92
N VAL A 222 -12.83 -1.75 5.18
CA VAL A 222 -14.04 -2.27 5.82
C VAL A 222 -15.27 -1.80 5.06
N ILE A 223 -15.37 -0.50 4.77
CA ILE A 223 -16.49 0.07 4.00
C ILE A 223 -16.56 -0.58 2.61
N ALA A 224 -15.44 -0.71 1.90
CA ALA A 224 -15.37 -1.36 0.60
C ALA A 224 -15.86 -2.82 0.65
N GLY A 225 -15.39 -3.58 1.65
CA GLY A 225 -15.79 -4.97 1.84
C GLY A 225 -17.27 -5.13 2.12
N LEU A 226 -17.86 -4.27 2.95
CA LEU A 226 -19.27 -4.31 3.30
C LEU A 226 -20.16 -3.87 2.11
N VAL A 227 -19.80 -2.78 1.43
CA VAL A 227 -20.53 -2.30 0.25
C VAL A 227 -20.48 -3.32 -0.87
N PHE A 228 -19.29 -3.89 -1.13
CA PHE A 228 -19.14 -4.94 -2.15
C PHE A 228 -20.02 -6.15 -1.84
N LYS A 229 -19.98 -6.63 -0.60
CA LYS A 229 -20.81 -7.74 -0.14
C LYS A 229 -22.31 -7.45 -0.31
N PHE A 230 -22.75 -6.26 0.08
CA PHE A 230 -24.16 -5.86 -0.03
C PHE A 230 -24.65 -5.83 -1.49
N LEU A 231 -23.86 -5.22 -2.39
CA LEU A 231 -24.24 -5.08 -3.80
C LEU A 231 -24.17 -6.39 -4.59
N ASN A 232 -23.30 -7.32 -4.17
CA ASN A 232 -23.12 -8.60 -4.85
C ASN A 232 -23.84 -9.79 -4.18
N THR A 233 -24.58 -9.54 -3.08
CA THR A 233 -25.45 -10.57 -2.51
C THR A 233 -26.68 -10.73 -3.39
N VAL A 234 -26.70 -11.79 -4.19
CA VAL A 234 -27.92 -12.19 -4.91
C VAL A 234 -28.96 -12.60 -3.87
N LYS A 235 -30.10 -11.91 -3.80
CA LYS A 235 -31.25 -12.43 -3.07
C LYS A 235 -31.62 -13.74 -3.74
N GLU A 236 -31.43 -14.87 -3.05
CA GLU A 236 -32.04 -16.12 -3.47
C GLU A 236 -33.54 -15.85 -3.56
N GLY A 237 -34.01 -15.68 -4.80
CA GLY A 237 -35.43 -15.53 -5.07
C GLY A 237 -36.12 -16.80 -4.57
N LYS A 238 -37.09 -16.63 -3.65
CA LYS A 238 -38.04 -17.69 -3.34
C LYS A 238 -38.58 -18.21 -4.65
N LYS A 239 -38.17 -19.40 -5.07
CA LYS A 239 -38.88 -20.21 -6.06
C LYS A 239 -40.11 -20.81 -5.39
#